data_2140902e42e70a5ac2d106f2997c33d3
#
_entry.id   2140902e42e70a5ac2d106f2997c33d3
#
_cell.length_a   1.000
_cell.length_b   1.000
_cell.length_c   1.000
_cell.angle_alpha   90.00
_cell.angle_beta   90.00
_cell.angle_gamma   90.00
#
_symmetry.space_group_name_H-M   'P 1'
#
loop_
_entity.id
_entity.type
_entity.pdbx_description
1 polymer ?
#
loop_
_entity_poly.entity_id
_entity_poly.type
_entity_poly.pdbx_seq_one_letter_code
_entity_poly.pdbx_strand_id
1 'polypeptide(L)'
;MKRGEVWWINFDPSVGGEIRKKRPAVIVSNNAANQFLNRIQVVPLTSSVGKLYPSETYVNLRGKKAKAMADQLTTVSKKRLINKAETVSKNEMEDIERTIIIQLDL
;
A
#
# COMPACT_ATOMS: atom_id res chain seq x y z
N MET A 1 -6.52 -2.46 12.25
CA MET A 1 -6.04 -1.87 10.98
C MET A 1 -5.33 -0.58 11.29
N LYS A 2 -4.00 -0.65 11.34
CA LYS A 2 -3.16 0.48 11.73
C LYS A 2 -2.23 0.89 10.60
N ARG A 3 -1.85 2.15 10.59
CA ARG A 3 -0.89 2.71 9.65
C ARG A 3 0.43 1.92 9.70
N GLY A 4 0.95 1.53 8.54
CA GLY A 4 2.15 0.71 8.41
C GLY A 4 1.89 -0.78 8.34
N GLU A 5 0.69 -1.24 8.63
CA GLU A 5 0.35 -2.66 8.45
C GLU A 5 0.17 -2.99 6.99
N VAL A 6 0.63 -4.17 6.60
CA VAL A 6 0.43 -4.74 5.27
C VAL A 6 -0.72 -5.73 5.35
N TRP A 7 -1.72 -5.52 4.53
CA TRP A 7 -2.89 -6.39 4.45
C TRP A 7 -3.07 -6.91 3.03
N TRP A 8 -3.51 -8.15 2.92
CA TRP A 8 -4.02 -8.69 1.65
C TRP A 8 -5.39 -8.06 1.40
N ILE A 9 -5.56 -7.50 0.22
CA ILE A 9 -6.76 -6.75 -0.16
C ILE A 9 -7.27 -7.24 -1.50
N ASN A 10 -8.58 -7.39 -1.62
CA ASN A 10 -9.23 -7.67 -2.90
C ASN A 10 -9.55 -6.35 -3.60
N PHE A 11 -8.82 -6.06 -4.67
CA PHE A 11 -8.99 -4.82 -5.43
C PHE A 11 -10.00 -4.94 -6.57
N ASP A 12 -10.51 -6.13 -6.85
CA ASP A 12 -11.51 -6.32 -7.90
C ASP A 12 -12.92 -5.91 -7.41
N PRO A 13 -13.77 -5.41 -8.29
CA PRO A 13 -13.52 -5.13 -9.71
C PRO A 13 -12.70 -3.85 -9.90
N SER A 14 -11.85 -3.86 -10.93
CA SER A 14 -11.00 -2.72 -11.30
C SER A 14 -11.21 -2.38 -12.77
N VAL A 15 -10.80 -1.17 -13.16
CA VAL A 15 -10.99 -0.66 -14.52
C VAL A 15 -9.65 -0.22 -15.09
N GLY A 16 -9.36 -0.62 -16.32
CA GLY A 16 -8.16 -0.18 -17.04
C GLY A 16 -6.86 -0.51 -16.32
N GLY A 17 -6.03 0.51 -16.12
CA GLY A 17 -4.73 0.37 -15.46
C GLY A 17 -4.76 0.38 -13.94
N GLU A 18 -5.93 0.38 -13.31
CA GLU A 18 -6.03 0.32 -11.85
C GLU A 18 -5.51 -1.00 -11.33
N ILE A 19 -4.98 -0.97 -10.09
CA ILE A 19 -4.55 -2.20 -9.42
C ILE A 19 -5.72 -3.18 -9.33
N ARG A 20 -5.46 -4.47 -9.54
CA ARG A 20 -6.52 -5.49 -9.58
C ARG A 20 -6.07 -6.77 -8.88
N LYS A 21 -7.03 -7.69 -8.70
CA LYS A 21 -6.85 -8.97 -8.03
C LYS A 21 -6.63 -8.80 -6.53
N LYS A 22 -6.20 -9.86 -5.89
CA LYS A 22 -5.83 -9.86 -4.48
C LYS A 22 -4.35 -9.56 -4.38
N ARG A 23 -4.00 -8.48 -3.68
CA ARG A 23 -2.61 -8.04 -3.54
C ARG A 23 -2.35 -7.53 -2.14
N PRO A 24 -1.11 -7.61 -1.65
CA PRO A 24 -0.75 -6.94 -0.41
C PRO A 24 -0.67 -5.43 -0.63
N ALA A 25 -1.01 -4.67 0.40
CA ALA A 25 -0.92 -3.22 0.37
C ALA A 25 -0.63 -2.69 1.77
N VAL A 26 0.09 -1.57 1.83
CA VAL A 26 0.44 -0.90 3.09
C VAL A 26 -0.61 0.14 3.41
N ILE A 27 -1.14 0.12 4.64
CA ILE A 27 -2.04 1.16 5.12
C ILE A 27 -1.22 2.43 5.38
N VAL A 28 -1.59 3.52 4.72
CA VAL A 28 -0.88 4.80 4.84
C VAL A 28 -1.73 5.90 5.47
N SER A 29 -3.04 5.71 5.59
CA SER A 29 -3.92 6.66 6.27
C SER A 29 -3.63 6.71 7.77
N ASN A 30 -3.93 7.85 8.40
CA ASN A 30 -3.68 8.04 9.83
C ASN A 30 -4.59 7.16 10.69
N ASN A 31 -4.13 6.85 11.91
CA ASN A 31 -4.83 5.90 12.76
C ASN A 31 -6.18 6.40 13.27
N ALA A 32 -6.39 7.71 13.40
CA ALA A 32 -7.68 8.24 13.76
C ALA A 32 -8.72 7.95 12.68
N ALA A 33 -8.37 8.24 11.41
CA ALA A 33 -9.24 7.91 10.28
C ALA A 33 -9.45 6.40 10.17
N ASN A 34 -8.38 5.60 10.34
CA ASN A 34 -8.46 4.14 10.27
C ASN A 34 -9.41 3.56 11.31
N GLN A 35 -9.50 4.19 12.49
CA GLN A 35 -10.37 3.72 13.56
C GLN A 35 -11.84 4.06 13.31
N PHE A 36 -12.13 5.28 12.85
CA PHE A 36 -13.50 5.80 12.83
C PHE A 36 -14.20 5.69 11.48
N LEU A 37 -13.45 5.58 10.37
CA LEU A 37 -14.06 5.46 9.05
C LEU A 37 -14.20 3.99 8.63
N ASN A 38 -15.12 3.74 7.70
CA ASN A 38 -15.32 2.40 7.15
C ASN A 38 -14.40 2.10 5.96
N ARG A 39 -13.40 2.94 5.73
CA ARG A 39 -12.46 2.88 4.62
C ARG A 39 -11.08 3.31 5.08
N ILE A 40 -10.07 2.90 4.33
CA ILE A 40 -8.66 3.23 4.58
C ILE A 40 -7.98 3.60 3.27
N GLN A 41 -6.81 4.23 3.38
CA GLN A 41 -5.99 4.51 2.20
C GLN A 41 -4.76 3.64 2.23
N VAL A 42 -4.44 3.07 1.09
CA VAL A 42 -3.37 2.07 0.96
C VAL A 42 -2.49 2.34 -0.25
N VAL A 43 -1.24 1.89 -0.16
CA VAL A 43 -0.29 1.82 -1.27
C VAL A 43 -0.09 0.35 -1.60
N PRO A 44 -0.52 -0.10 -2.79
CA PRO A 44 -0.35 -1.50 -3.19
C PRO A 44 1.10 -1.89 -3.37
N LEU A 45 1.39 -3.17 -3.11
CA LEU A 45 2.69 -3.78 -3.33
C LEU A 45 2.62 -4.73 -4.52
N THR A 46 3.74 -4.87 -5.24
CA THR A 46 3.86 -5.85 -6.31
C THR A 46 5.13 -6.69 -6.11
N SER A 47 5.05 -7.95 -6.50
CA SER A 47 6.22 -8.83 -6.53
C SER A 47 7.09 -8.61 -7.77
N SER A 48 6.60 -7.88 -8.76
CA SER A 48 7.35 -7.50 -9.94
C SER A 48 8.31 -6.36 -9.60
N VAL A 49 9.56 -6.70 -9.30
CA VAL A 49 10.53 -5.76 -8.71
C VAL A 49 11.58 -5.23 -9.67
N GLY A 50 11.34 -5.30 -10.96
CA GLY A 50 12.29 -4.85 -11.97
C GLY A 50 12.72 -3.39 -11.79
N LYS A 51 12.44 -2.56 -12.80
CA LYS A 51 12.84 -1.16 -12.76
C LYS A 51 12.07 -0.39 -11.67
N LEU A 52 12.80 0.42 -10.88
CA LEU A 52 12.23 1.26 -9.84
C LEU A 52 12.03 2.69 -10.38
N TYR A 53 10.78 3.15 -10.37
CA TYR A 53 10.44 4.52 -10.75
C TYR A 53 10.45 5.45 -9.53
N PRO A 54 10.53 6.79 -9.71
CA PRO A 54 10.62 7.73 -8.57
C PRO A 54 9.48 7.63 -7.53
N SER A 55 8.28 7.25 -7.98
CA SER A 55 7.13 7.07 -7.10
C SER A 55 7.04 5.68 -6.47
N GLU A 56 8.13 4.92 -6.53
CA GLU A 56 8.19 3.55 -6.03
C GLU A 56 9.34 3.37 -5.07
N THR A 57 9.21 2.42 -4.15
CA THR A 57 10.29 2.03 -3.24
C THR A 57 10.17 0.55 -2.92
N TYR A 58 11.32 -0.07 -2.59
CA TYR A 58 11.33 -1.48 -2.20
C TYR A 58 10.92 -1.61 -0.73
N VAL A 59 10.19 -2.68 -0.46
CA VAL A 59 9.88 -3.13 0.90
C VAL A 59 10.13 -4.63 1.01
N ASN A 60 10.47 -5.07 2.20
CA ASN A 60 10.65 -6.49 2.49
C ASN A 60 9.31 -7.06 2.95
N LEU A 61 8.79 -8.02 2.20
CA LEU A 61 7.54 -8.69 2.55
C LEU A 61 7.85 -10.17 2.81
N ARG A 62 7.90 -10.54 4.10
CA ARG A 62 8.20 -11.90 4.55
C ARG A 62 9.48 -12.45 3.93
N GLY A 63 10.55 -11.67 3.96
CA GLY A 63 11.86 -12.06 3.45
C GLY A 63 12.03 -11.92 1.94
N LYS A 64 11.00 -11.48 1.22
CA LYS A 64 11.07 -11.25 -0.23
C LYS A 64 10.95 -9.78 -0.55
N LYS A 65 11.72 -9.34 -1.55
CA LYS A 65 11.63 -7.98 -2.03
C LYS A 65 10.31 -7.77 -2.77
N ALA A 66 9.59 -6.73 -2.39
CA ALA A 66 8.40 -6.26 -3.09
C ALA A 66 8.60 -4.77 -3.40
N LYS A 67 7.71 -4.21 -4.20
CA LYS A 67 7.78 -2.81 -4.60
C LYS A 67 6.47 -2.11 -4.24
N ALA A 68 6.56 -1.02 -3.49
CA ALA A 68 5.41 -0.17 -3.15
C ALA A 68 5.20 0.83 -4.27
N MET A 69 3.96 0.94 -4.74
CA MET A 69 3.60 1.75 -5.90
C MET A 69 2.71 2.91 -5.46
N ALA A 70 3.32 4.07 -5.16
CA ALA A 70 2.58 5.23 -4.71
C ALA A 70 1.65 5.81 -5.78
N ASP A 71 1.93 5.56 -7.06
CA ASP A 71 1.03 5.97 -8.15
C ASP A 71 -0.31 5.22 -8.10
N GLN A 72 -0.39 4.12 -7.39
CA GLN A 72 -1.61 3.34 -7.19
C GLN A 72 -2.27 3.61 -5.82
N LEU A 73 -1.82 4.63 -5.10
CA LEU A 73 -2.43 5.04 -3.84
C LEU A 73 -3.94 5.18 -4.02
N THR A 74 -4.71 4.48 -3.17
CA THR A 74 -6.16 4.45 -3.33
C THR A 74 -6.87 4.28 -1.99
N THR A 75 -8.14 4.65 -1.98
CA THR A 75 -9.04 4.43 -0.86
C THR A 75 -9.81 3.13 -1.11
N VAL A 76 -9.85 2.27 -0.12
CA VAL A 76 -10.61 1.02 -0.19
C VAL A 76 -11.52 0.86 1.01
N SER A 77 -12.66 0.21 0.80
CA SER A 77 -13.54 -0.20 1.91
C SER A 77 -12.81 -1.22 2.78
N LYS A 78 -12.99 -1.14 4.09
CA LYS A 78 -12.48 -2.15 5.01
C LYS A 78 -12.98 -3.55 4.68
N LYS A 79 -14.13 -3.67 4.01
CA LYS A 79 -14.68 -4.95 3.57
C LYS A 79 -13.82 -5.67 2.53
N ARG A 80 -12.90 -4.96 1.89
CA ARG A 80 -11.98 -5.55 0.92
C ARG A 80 -10.74 -6.18 1.56
N LEU A 81 -10.50 -5.93 2.84
CA LEU A 81 -9.36 -6.48 3.57
C LEU A 81 -9.60 -7.94 3.92
N ILE A 82 -8.61 -8.79 3.63
CA ILE A 82 -8.70 -10.24 3.82
C ILE A 82 -8.00 -10.65 5.11
N ASN A 83 -6.68 -10.43 5.20
CA ASN A 83 -5.90 -10.76 6.39
C ASN A 83 -4.63 -9.91 6.43
N LYS A 84 -4.13 -9.70 7.65
CA LYS A 84 -2.87 -8.99 7.87
C LYS A 84 -1.69 -9.89 7.52
N ALA A 85 -0.73 -9.35 6.77
CA ALA A 85 0.50 -10.05 6.41
C ALA A 85 1.64 -9.73 7.38
N GLU A 86 1.95 -8.45 7.57
CA GLU A 86 2.99 -8.00 8.50
C GLU A 86 2.89 -6.48 8.72
N THR A 87 3.89 -5.90 9.36
CA THR A 87 4.03 -4.45 9.54
C THR A 87 5.36 -4.02 8.95
N VAL A 88 5.38 -2.98 8.13
CA VAL A 88 6.63 -2.46 7.57
C VAL A 88 7.47 -1.81 8.67
N SER A 89 8.79 -1.76 8.46
CA SER A 89 9.69 -1.07 9.38
C SER A 89 9.49 0.45 9.32
N LYS A 90 10.00 1.16 10.32
CA LYS A 90 9.97 2.62 10.34
C LYS A 90 10.66 3.20 9.11
N ASN A 91 11.82 2.66 8.75
CA ASN A 91 12.57 3.13 7.57
C ASN A 91 11.80 2.89 6.29
N GLU A 92 11.18 1.72 6.14
CA GLU A 92 10.33 1.43 4.99
C GLU A 92 9.14 2.38 4.90
N MET A 93 8.53 2.69 6.05
CA MET A 93 7.40 3.63 6.07
C MET A 93 7.84 5.03 5.65
N GLU A 94 9.00 5.50 6.09
CA GLU A 94 9.57 6.78 5.67
C GLU A 94 9.82 6.81 4.16
N ASP A 95 10.32 5.71 3.60
CA ASP A 95 10.54 5.59 2.16
C ASP A 95 9.21 5.65 1.39
N ILE A 96 8.18 4.99 1.90
CA ILE A 96 6.84 5.03 1.30
C ILE A 96 6.28 6.46 1.35
N GLU A 97 6.43 7.14 2.46
CA GLU A 97 6.00 8.54 2.61
C GLU A 97 6.66 9.43 1.57
N ARG A 98 7.96 9.26 1.35
CA ARG A 98 8.70 10.02 0.36
C ARG A 98 8.13 9.78 -1.05
N THR A 99 7.80 8.55 -1.40
CA THR A 99 7.21 8.24 -2.71
C THR A 99 5.83 8.89 -2.89
N ILE A 100 5.05 8.98 -1.82
CA ILE A 100 3.75 9.66 -1.86
C ILE A 100 3.93 11.16 -2.10
N ILE A 101 4.89 11.77 -1.40
CA ILE A 101 5.23 13.19 -1.58
C ILE A 101 5.62 13.46 -3.04
N ILE A 102 6.44 12.60 -3.62
CA ILE A 102 6.85 12.72 -5.02
C ILE A 102 5.67 12.56 -5.96
N GLN A 103 4.86 11.52 -5.77
CA GLN A 103 3.74 11.21 -6.66
C GLN A 103 2.69 12.32 -6.66
N LEU A 104 2.41 12.91 -5.51
CA LEU A 104 1.37 13.92 -5.36
C LEU A 104 1.93 15.36 -5.42
N ASP A 105 3.23 15.51 -5.60
CA ASP A 105 3.91 16.81 -5.69
C ASP A 105 3.64 17.70 -4.47
N LEU A 106 3.78 17.09 -3.30
CA LEU A 106 3.58 17.79 -2.02
C LEU A 106 4.85 18.47 -1.52
#